data_602e49684be45124fcf505d2f5c4566d
#
_entry.id   602e49684be45124fcf505d2f5c4566d
#
_cell.length_a   1.000
_cell.length_b   1.000
_cell.length_c   1.000
_cell.angle_alpha   90.00
_cell.angle_beta   90.00
_cell.angle_gamma   90.00
#
_symmetry.space_group_name_H-M   'P 1'
#
loop_
_entity.id
_entity.type
_entity.pdbx_description
1 polymer ?
#
loop_
_entity_poly.entity_id
_entity_poly.type
_entity_poly.pdbx_seq_one_letter_code
_entity_poly.pdbx_strand_id
1 'polypeptide(L)'
;MAIKSFKPYTPSRRNMTVSAFEGVDKKAKPERSLVETVKKNAGRNSYGRITVRHRGGGNKRKYRIIDFKRDKIDMPATVQRIEYDPNRSAFIALVKYEDSELRYIVAPVGLKAGDVVLSSAAADIKPGNCLPIANIPVGTIIHNVEMNPGRGAQLVRAAGTFAQLMAKDGEMAQIRMPSGEVRLVRMNCTAVIGEVGNLDHENIHIGKAGRKRHMGIRPTVRGSAMNPNDHPHGGGEGKAPVGRPGPVTPWGKPTMGYKTRKKKNRTNKFIVKRRNSK
;
A
#
# COMPACT_ATOMS: atom_id res chain seq x y z
N MET A 1 8.09 20.60 4.16
CA MET A 1 8.64 19.33 3.66
C MET A 1 8.58 18.27 4.73
N ALA A 2 7.92 17.17 4.47
CA ALA A 2 7.70 16.13 5.46
C ALA A 2 8.90 15.19 5.68
N ILE A 3 10.10 15.51 5.20
CA ILE A 3 11.32 14.69 5.32
C ILE A 3 12.36 15.39 6.16
N LYS A 4 12.88 14.66 7.17
CA LYS A 4 14.00 15.08 8.00
C LYS A 4 15.27 14.34 7.60
N SER A 5 16.32 15.06 7.25
CA SER A 5 17.68 14.54 7.05
C SER A 5 18.50 14.61 8.33
N PHE A 6 19.64 13.91 8.34
CA PHE A 6 20.54 13.87 9.49
C PHE A 6 21.91 14.44 9.12
N LYS A 7 22.63 14.99 10.11
CA LYS A 7 24.03 15.37 9.95
C LYS A 7 24.89 14.13 9.65
N PRO A 8 25.90 14.22 8.75
CA PRO A 8 26.65 13.07 8.24
C PRO A 8 27.77 12.60 9.19
N TYR A 9 27.48 12.36 10.45
CA TYR A 9 28.46 11.89 11.44
C TYR A 9 28.95 10.46 11.18
N THR A 10 28.16 9.63 10.50
CA THR A 10 28.51 8.24 10.17
C THR A 10 28.10 7.93 8.73
N PRO A 11 28.70 6.91 8.07
CA PRO A 11 28.31 6.49 6.73
C PRO A 11 26.80 6.20 6.62
N SER A 12 26.22 5.59 7.64
CA SER A 12 24.77 5.29 7.68
C SER A 12 23.91 6.54 7.73
N ARG A 13 24.33 7.58 8.48
CA ARG A 13 23.55 8.80 8.65
C ARG A 13 23.66 9.76 7.48
N ARG A 14 24.74 9.67 6.70
CA ARG A 14 24.98 10.54 5.54
C ARG A 14 23.78 10.59 4.58
N ASN A 15 23.20 9.45 4.27
CA ASN A 15 22.12 9.33 3.30
C ASN A 15 20.77 8.92 3.95
N MET A 16 20.71 8.84 5.29
CA MET A 16 19.49 8.43 5.98
C MET A 16 18.53 9.59 6.11
N THR A 17 17.26 9.34 5.77
CA THR A 17 16.17 10.27 6.01
C THR A 17 15.01 9.59 6.73
N VAL A 18 14.15 10.38 7.34
CA VAL A 18 12.93 9.91 8.01
C VAL A 18 11.78 10.87 7.75
N SER A 19 10.54 10.41 7.89
CA SER A 19 9.39 11.30 7.89
C SER A 19 9.48 12.28 9.08
N ALA A 20 9.12 13.54 8.84
CA ALA A 20 8.97 14.53 9.89
C ALA A 20 7.64 14.36 10.68
N PHE A 21 6.72 13.54 10.15
CA PHE A 21 5.38 13.32 10.73
C PHE A 21 4.59 14.63 10.93
N GLU A 22 4.62 15.50 9.91
CA GLU A 22 3.82 16.73 9.93
C GLU A 22 2.33 16.38 9.94
N GLY A 23 1.55 17.05 10.78
CA GLY A 23 0.11 16.82 10.93
C GLY A 23 -0.26 15.50 11.66
N VAL A 24 0.71 14.70 12.08
CA VAL A 24 0.48 13.43 12.79
C VAL A 24 0.71 13.62 14.28
N ASP A 25 -0.21 13.15 15.10
CA ASP A 25 -0.02 13.10 16.55
C ASP A 25 0.97 11.99 16.93
N LYS A 26 2.21 12.41 17.24
CA LYS A 26 3.31 11.51 17.59
C LYS A 26 3.17 10.88 18.98
N LYS A 27 2.37 11.49 19.86
CA LYS A 27 2.16 11.03 21.24
C LYS A 27 0.92 10.16 21.38
N ALA A 28 0.05 10.15 20.37
CA ALA A 28 -1.18 9.39 20.39
C ALA A 28 -0.91 7.90 20.59
N LYS A 29 -1.56 7.31 21.57
CA LYS A 29 -1.68 5.87 21.72
C LYS A 29 -2.82 5.38 20.83
N PRO A 30 -2.68 4.23 20.16
CA PRO A 30 -3.76 3.69 19.34
C PRO A 30 -4.97 3.34 20.22
N GLU A 31 -6.16 3.50 19.67
CA GLU A 31 -7.42 3.12 20.31
C GLU A 31 -7.43 1.62 20.61
N ARG A 32 -7.62 1.24 21.88
CA ARG A 32 -7.47 -0.16 22.32
C ARG A 32 -8.50 -1.10 21.69
N SER A 33 -9.73 -0.64 21.53
CA SER A 33 -10.84 -1.38 20.92
C SER A 33 -10.58 -1.72 19.44
N LEU A 34 -9.78 -0.89 18.77
CA LEU A 34 -9.47 -1.02 17.33
C LEU A 34 -8.10 -1.65 17.06
N VAL A 35 -7.53 -2.37 18.02
CA VAL A 35 -6.18 -2.94 17.89
C VAL A 35 -6.14 -4.43 18.15
N GLU A 36 -5.57 -5.16 17.21
CA GLU A 36 -5.37 -6.60 17.29
C GLU A 36 -3.90 -7.00 17.32
N THR A 37 -3.63 -8.21 17.85
CA THR A 37 -2.29 -8.80 17.83
C THR A 37 -1.99 -9.45 16.49
N VAL A 38 -0.89 -9.06 15.86
CA VAL A 38 -0.42 -9.66 14.60
C VAL A 38 0.45 -10.88 14.89
N LYS A 39 0.00 -12.06 14.45
CA LYS A 39 0.82 -13.26 14.41
C LYS A 39 1.90 -13.13 13.31
N LYS A 40 3.15 -13.45 13.64
CA LYS A 40 4.28 -13.39 12.71
C LYS A 40 4.53 -14.76 12.09
N ASN A 41 4.19 -14.95 10.84
CA ASN A 41 4.42 -16.20 10.12
C ASN A 41 5.83 -16.29 9.51
N ALA A 42 6.61 -15.20 9.50
CA ALA A 42 7.99 -15.14 8.98
C ALA A 42 8.16 -15.78 7.58
N GLY A 43 7.19 -15.57 6.69
CA GLY A 43 7.19 -16.11 5.33
C GLY A 43 6.88 -17.60 5.21
N ARG A 44 6.37 -18.25 6.27
CA ARG A 44 5.97 -19.66 6.26
C ARG A 44 4.48 -19.81 5.93
N ASN A 45 4.14 -20.91 5.27
CA ASN A 45 2.75 -21.32 5.02
C ASN A 45 2.17 -22.11 6.21
N SER A 46 0.96 -22.66 6.06
CA SER A 46 0.27 -23.49 7.06
C SER A 46 1.04 -24.76 7.45
N TYR A 47 1.88 -25.29 6.55
CA TYR A 47 2.74 -26.46 6.78
C TYR A 47 4.11 -26.09 7.37
N GLY A 48 4.35 -24.85 7.75
CA GLY A 48 5.61 -24.37 8.29
C GLY A 48 6.75 -24.21 7.27
N ARG A 49 6.51 -24.46 5.98
CA ARG A 49 7.52 -24.34 4.91
C ARG A 49 7.66 -22.86 4.49
N ILE A 50 8.89 -22.44 4.22
CA ILE A 50 9.18 -21.08 3.74
C ILE A 50 8.70 -20.95 2.29
N THR A 51 7.66 -20.15 2.08
CA THR A 51 7.13 -19.81 0.75
C THR A 51 7.56 -18.42 0.29
N VAL A 52 7.86 -17.52 1.22
CA VAL A 52 8.41 -16.18 0.96
C VAL A 52 9.72 -16.04 1.72
N ARG A 53 10.84 -16.07 0.98
CA ARG A 53 12.17 -15.95 1.56
C ARG A 53 12.44 -14.55 2.13
N HIS A 54 13.44 -14.46 3.00
CA HIS A 54 13.97 -13.20 3.55
C HIS A 54 12.93 -12.39 4.34
N ARG A 55 11.98 -13.05 4.97
CA ARG A 55 11.01 -12.45 5.90
C ARG A 55 11.19 -13.00 7.30
N GLY A 56 10.97 -12.16 8.30
CA GLY A 56 11.03 -12.55 9.72
C GLY A 56 11.77 -11.55 10.59
N GLY A 57 11.65 -11.75 11.90
CA GLY A 57 12.10 -10.76 12.89
C GLY A 57 11.28 -9.46 12.83
N GLY A 58 11.96 -8.34 12.98
CA GLY A 58 11.35 -7.02 12.98
C GLY A 58 10.71 -6.64 14.32
N ASN A 59 10.33 -5.38 14.45
CA ASN A 59 9.70 -4.85 15.64
C ASN A 59 8.34 -5.52 15.90
N LYS A 60 7.96 -5.64 17.17
CA LYS A 60 6.60 -6.04 17.57
C LYS A 60 5.62 -4.96 17.12
N ARG A 61 4.56 -5.35 16.41
CA ARG A 61 3.53 -4.45 15.90
C ARG A 61 2.16 -4.96 16.26
N LYS A 62 1.23 -4.04 16.49
CA LYS A 62 -0.18 -4.32 16.60
C LYS A 62 -0.88 -3.88 15.32
N TYR A 63 -1.87 -4.61 14.86
CA TYR A 63 -2.68 -4.25 13.71
C TYR A 63 -3.76 -3.25 14.15
N ARG A 64 -3.98 -2.19 13.35
CA ARG A 64 -5.13 -1.28 13.49
C ARG A 64 -6.21 -1.76 12.55
N ILE A 65 -7.39 -1.98 13.08
CA ILE A 65 -8.57 -2.32 12.29
C ILE A 65 -9.00 -1.06 11.55
N ILE A 66 -8.92 -1.13 10.21
CA ILE A 66 -9.27 -0.01 9.35
C ILE A 66 -10.64 -0.28 8.73
N ASP A 67 -11.50 0.69 8.76
CA ASP A 67 -12.78 0.66 8.08
C ASP A 67 -12.56 0.87 6.57
N PHE A 68 -12.46 -0.25 5.85
CA PHE A 68 -12.38 -0.25 4.40
C PHE A 68 -13.76 -0.36 3.74
N LYS A 69 -14.81 -0.64 4.50
CA LYS A 69 -16.17 -0.79 3.96
C LYS A 69 -16.93 0.52 3.95
N ARG A 70 -16.70 1.36 4.97
CA ARG A 70 -17.42 2.63 5.15
C ARG A 70 -18.94 2.41 5.14
N ASP A 71 -19.38 1.40 5.88
CA ASP A 71 -20.76 0.89 5.89
C ASP A 71 -21.76 1.76 6.67
N LYS A 72 -21.30 2.76 7.45
CA LYS A 72 -22.16 3.77 8.05
C LYS A 72 -22.53 4.83 7.01
N ILE A 73 -23.63 4.57 6.31
CA ILE A 73 -24.13 5.45 5.25
C ILE A 73 -24.89 6.60 5.89
N ASP A 74 -24.77 7.80 5.29
CA ASP A 74 -25.44 9.07 5.66
C ASP A 74 -25.15 9.54 7.11
N MET A 75 -24.16 8.95 7.78
CA MET A 75 -23.75 9.36 9.11
C MET A 75 -22.41 10.10 9.07
N PRO A 76 -22.36 11.40 9.43
CA PRO A 76 -21.12 12.15 9.46
C PRO A 76 -20.19 11.66 10.57
N ALA A 77 -18.89 11.71 10.29
CA ALA A 77 -17.85 11.37 11.23
C ALA A 77 -16.82 12.50 11.33
N THR A 78 -16.52 12.93 12.55
CA THR A 78 -15.52 13.97 12.81
C THR A 78 -14.14 13.35 13.02
N VAL A 79 -13.14 13.87 12.33
CA VAL A 79 -11.74 13.47 12.48
C VAL A 79 -11.21 13.95 13.83
N GLN A 80 -10.85 13.02 14.71
CA GLN A 80 -10.30 13.33 16.03
C GLN A 80 -8.81 13.67 15.96
N ARG A 81 -8.04 12.83 15.24
CA ARG A 81 -6.60 12.98 15.08
C ARG A 81 -6.07 12.11 13.94
N ILE A 82 -4.86 12.41 13.47
CA ILE A 82 -4.13 11.59 12.49
C ILE A 82 -3.02 10.85 13.22
N GLU A 83 -2.91 9.54 12.96
CA GLU A 83 -1.96 8.65 13.63
C GLU A 83 -1.02 7.94 12.63
N TYR A 84 0.14 7.53 13.14
CA TYR A 84 1.06 6.65 12.44
C TYR A 84 0.64 5.18 12.60
N ASP A 85 0.57 4.43 11.49
CA ASP A 85 0.39 2.98 11.51
C ASP A 85 1.66 2.26 11.01
N PRO A 86 2.31 1.39 11.84
CA PRO A 86 3.49 0.64 11.43
C PRO A 86 3.22 -0.46 10.40
N ASN A 87 1.97 -0.76 10.08
CA ASN A 87 1.59 -1.85 9.18
C ASN A 87 1.38 -1.40 7.73
N ARG A 88 1.29 -0.07 7.51
CA ARG A 88 1.09 0.53 6.19
C ARG A 88 1.96 1.74 5.98
N SER A 89 2.11 2.15 4.72
CA SER A 89 2.85 3.36 4.36
C SER A 89 2.04 4.63 4.59
N ALA A 90 0.71 4.57 4.43
CA ALA A 90 -0.21 5.68 4.65
C ALA A 90 -0.41 5.97 6.14
N PHE A 91 -0.68 7.22 6.50
CA PHE A 91 -1.21 7.59 7.80
C PHE A 91 -2.68 7.20 7.90
N ILE A 92 -3.18 7.10 9.13
CA ILE A 92 -4.57 6.78 9.42
C ILE A 92 -5.21 7.90 10.24
N ALA A 93 -6.49 8.12 10.06
CA ALA A 93 -7.27 9.06 10.86
C ALA A 93 -8.22 8.30 11.76
N LEU A 94 -8.25 8.67 13.03
CA LEU A 94 -9.28 8.24 13.96
C LEU A 94 -10.48 9.16 13.78
N VAL A 95 -11.62 8.60 13.41
CA VAL A 95 -12.88 9.31 13.24
C VAL A 95 -13.89 8.88 14.29
N LYS A 96 -14.69 9.83 14.75
CA LYS A 96 -15.79 9.63 15.69
C LYS A 96 -17.10 9.93 14.97
N TYR A 97 -17.97 8.95 14.92
CA TYR A 97 -19.33 9.08 14.40
C TYR A 97 -20.27 9.74 15.44
N GLU A 98 -21.43 10.20 15.01
CA GLU A 98 -22.44 10.79 15.89
C GLU A 98 -22.94 9.85 16.99
N ASP A 99 -23.00 8.54 16.69
CA ASP A 99 -23.30 7.50 17.68
C ASP A 99 -22.15 7.19 18.64
N SER A 100 -21.11 8.02 18.64
CA SER A 100 -19.91 7.89 19.47
C SER A 100 -19.00 6.69 19.11
N GLU A 101 -19.30 5.90 18.08
CA GLU A 101 -18.41 4.83 17.61
C GLU A 101 -17.14 5.44 17.00
N LEU A 102 -15.99 4.83 17.36
CA LEU A 102 -14.69 5.21 16.82
C LEU A 102 -14.29 4.23 15.73
N ARG A 103 -13.77 4.72 14.61
CA ARG A 103 -13.17 3.89 13.55
C ARG A 103 -11.90 4.52 13.02
N TYR A 104 -11.00 3.69 12.48
CA TYR A 104 -9.86 4.16 11.70
C TYR A 104 -10.18 4.17 10.21
N ILE A 105 -9.76 5.22 9.53
CA ILE A 105 -9.79 5.32 8.06
C ILE A 105 -8.38 5.63 7.54
N VAL A 106 -8.13 5.38 6.26
CA VAL A 106 -6.90 5.86 5.61
C VAL A 106 -7.00 7.37 5.44
N ALA A 107 -5.99 8.11 5.88
CA ALA A 107 -5.99 9.57 5.80
C ALA A 107 -5.62 10.04 4.39
N PRO A 108 -6.50 10.76 3.68
CA PRO A 108 -6.16 11.45 2.44
C PRO A 108 -5.27 12.66 2.68
N VAL A 109 -4.70 13.20 1.61
CA VAL A 109 -3.96 14.46 1.62
C VAL A 109 -4.90 15.59 2.04
N GLY A 110 -4.41 16.47 2.91
CA GLY A 110 -5.12 17.68 3.34
C GLY A 110 -6.10 17.48 4.50
N LEU A 111 -6.42 16.24 4.88
CA LEU A 111 -7.31 15.96 6.03
C LEU A 111 -6.67 16.41 7.35
N LYS A 112 -7.46 17.08 8.19
CA LYS A 112 -7.02 17.60 9.50
C LYS A 112 -7.96 17.15 10.61
N ALA A 113 -7.49 17.27 11.85
CA ALA A 113 -8.38 17.12 13.02
C ALA A 113 -9.48 18.19 13.00
N GLY A 114 -10.70 17.79 13.29
CA GLY A 114 -11.90 18.63 13.22
C GLY A 114 -12.66 18.56 11.90
N ASP A 115 -12.05 18.07 10.82
CA ASP A 115 -12.75 17.87 9.55
C ASP A 115 -13.85 16.83 9.67
N VAL A 116 -14.91 16.99 8.89
CA VAL A 116 -16.03 16.03 8.83
C VAL A 116 -15.94 15.23 7.54
N VAL A 117 -16.06 13.92 7.65
CA VAL A 117 -16.09 13.00 6.51
C VAL A 117 -17.40 12.22 6.51
N LEU A 118 -17.94 12.01 5.31
CA LEU A 118 -19.23 11.38 5.09
C LEU A 118 -19.10 10.19 4.12
N SER A 119 -19.91 9.17 4.34
CA SER A 119 -20.12 8.07 3.38
C SER A 119 -21.56 8.13 2.91
N SER A 120 -21.82 8.64 1.70
CA SER A 120 -23.17 8.81 1.17
C SER A 120 -23.16 8.89 -0.34
N ALA A 121 -24.28 8.53 -0.95
CA ALA A 121 -24.48 8.72 -2.39
C ALA A 121 -24.58 10.20 -2.78
N ALA A 122 -25.03 11.07 -1.86
CA ALA A 122 -25.20 12.51 -2.05
C ALA A 122 -24.08 13.35 -1.39
N ALA A 123 -22.99 12.72 -0.92
CA ALA A 123 -21.90 13.45 -0.29
C ALA A 123 -21.19 14.38 -1.26
N ASP A 124 -20.72 15.54 -0.75
CA ASP A 124 -19.88 16.47 -1.50
C ASP A 124 -18.58 15.83 -1.98
N ILE A 125 -18.06 16.32 -3.10
CA ILE A 125 -16.78 15.90 -3.66
C ILE A 125 -15.61 16.53 -2.88
N LYS A 126 -15.49 16.16 -1.60
CA LYS A 126 -14.44 16.60 -0.68
C LYS A 126 -13.49 15.43 -0.33
N PRO A 127 -12.18 15.70 -0.13
CA PRO A 127 -11.24 14.66 0.28
C PRO A 127 -11.69 13.93 1.56
N GLY A 128 -11.70 12.59 1.52
CA GLY A 128 -12.12 11.75 2.63
C GLY A 128 -13.57 11.27 2.57
N ASN A 129 -14.42 11.89 1.77
CA ASN A 129 -15.78 11.41 1.54
C ASN A 129 -15.78 10.15 0.68
N CYS A 130 -16.68 9.23 0.98
CA CYS A 130 -16.84 7.96 0.31
C CYS A 130 -18.16 7.94 -0.46
N LEU A 131 -18.10 7.69 -1.77
CA LEU A 131 -19.27 7.66 -2.64
C LEU A 131 -19.26 6.42 -3.54
N PRO A 132 -20.44 5.97 -4.01
CA PRO A 132 -20.51 5.08 -5.17
C PRO A 132 -19.86 5.74 -6.40
N ILE A 133 -19.12 4.97 -7.20
CA ILE A 133 -18.42 5.49 -8.39
C ILE A 133 -19.39 6.13 -9.38
N ALA A 134 -20.64 5.65 -9.41
CA ALA A 134 -21.71 6.24 -10.21
C ALA A 134 -21.90 7.76 -9.97
N ASN A 135 -21.73 8.20 -8.72
CA ASN A 135 -22.00 9.57 -8.29
C ASN A 135 -20.73 10.47 -8.29
N ILE A 136 -19.56 9.90 -8.58
CA ILE A 136 -18.30 10.66 -8.64
C ILE A 136 -18.15 11.23 -10.05
N PRO A 137 -17.88 12.54 -10.26
CA PRO A 137 -17.64 13.13 -11.58
C PRO A 137 -16.44 12.50 -12.28
N VAL A 138 -16.49 12.41 -13.61
CA VAL A 138 -15.36 11.99 -14.45
C VAL A 138 -14.21 12.99 -14.29
N GLY A 139 -12.98 12.49 -14.31
CA GLY A 139 -11.76 13.29 -14.08
C GLY A 139 -11.32 13.34 -12.61
N THR A 140 -12.22 13.01 -11.66
CA THR A 140 -11.92 13.08 -10.22
C THR A 140 -10.81 12.11 -9.81
N ILE A 141 -9.95 12.58 -8.91
CA ILE A 141 -8.92 11.77 -8.23
C ILE A 141 -9.57 11.03 -7.07
N ILE A 142 -9.35 9.72 -7.02
CA ILE A 142 -9.95 8.83 -6.03
C ILE A 142 -8.90 7.86 -5.45
N HIS A 143 -9.18 7.35 -4.27
CA HIS A 143 -8.39 6.27 -3.64
C HIS A 143 -9.32 5.29 -2.91
N ASN A 144 -8.77 4.28 -2.24
CA ASN A 144 -9.56 3.27 -1.54
C ASN A 144 -10.72 2.70 -2.38
N VAL A 145 -10.41 2.26 -3.59
CA VAL A 145 -11.41 1.79 -4.56
C VAL A 145 -11.78 0.33 -4.29
N GLU A 146 -13.07 0.04 -4.25
CA GLU A 146 -13.57 -1.33 -4.22
C GLU A 146 -13.40 -2.04 -5.57
N MET A 147 -13.23 -3.35 -5.53
CA MET A 147 -13.27 -4.21 -6.74
C MET A 147 -14.62 -4.90 -6.93
N ASN A 148 -15.28 -5.21 -5.83
CA ASN A 148 -16.59 -5.83 -5.81
C ASN A 148 -17.43 -5.13 -4.76
N PRO A 149 -18.71 -4.83 -5.03
CA PRO A 149 -19.55 -4.11 -4.10
C PRO A 149 -19.65 -4.78 -2.73
N GLY A 150 -19.57 -3.98 -1.67
CA GLY A 150 -19.71 -4.42 -0.27
C GLY A 150 -18.51 -5.19 0.30
N ARG A 151 -17.44 -5.41 -0.47
CA ARG A 151 -16.21 -6.07 0.03
C ARG A 151 -15.21 -5.11 0.68
N GLY A 152 -15.44 -3.83 0.55
CA GLY A 152 -14.54 -2.78 1.02
C GLY A 152 -13.38 -2.51 0.08
N ALA A 153 -12.68 -1.44 0.34
CA ALA A 153 -11.59 -0.93 -0.48
C ALA A 153 -10.44 -1.95 -0.61
N GLN A 154 -9.99 -2.20 -1.84
CA GLN A 154 -8.92 -3.13 -2.15
C GLN A 154 -7.80 -2.49 -2.97
N LEU A 155 -8.08 -1.49 -3.78
CA LEU A 155 -7.15 -0.82 -4.68
C LEU A 155 -6.78 0.56 -4.13
N VAL A 156 -5.58 1.05 -4.49
CA VAL A 156 -5.11 2.43 -4.22
C VAL A 156 -5.16 2.79 -2.73
N ARG A 157 -4.36 2.08 -1.92
CA ARG A 157 -4.32 2.24 -0.45
C ARG A 157 -2.95 2.63 0.10
N ALA A 158 -1.92 2.66 -0.76
CA ALA A 158 -0.56 3.00 -0.34
C ALA A 158 -0.36 4.52 -0.28
N ALA A 159 0.60 4.97 0.52
CA ALA A 159 0.96 6.39 0.64
C ALA A 159 1.25 7.02 -0.74
N GLY A 160 0.77 8.23 -0.96
CA GLY A 160 0.99 8.99 -2.20
C GLY A 160 0.40 8.33 -3.45
N THR A 161 -0.55 7.42 -3.32
CA THR A 161 -1.19 6.81 -4.49
C THR A 161 -2.58 7.37 -4.71
N PHE A 162 -2.92 7.53 -5.97
CA PHE A 162 -4.24 7.90 -6.43
C PHE A 162 -4.61 7.14 -7.70
N ALA A 163 -5.88 7.07 -8.00
CA ALA A 163 -6.43 6.65 -9.28
C ALA A 163 -7.30 7.77 -9.84
N GLN A 164 -7.53 7.77 -11.13
CA GLN A 164 -8.37 8.76 -11.80
C GLN A 164 -9.55 8.06 -12.46
N LEU A 165 -10.74 8.57 -12.25
CA LEU A 165 -11.95 8.14 -12.94
C LEU A 165 -11.94 8.74 -14.35
N MET A 166 -11.77 7.89 -15.38
CA MET A 166 -11.58 8.35 -16.77
C MET A 166 -12.89 8.44 -17.53
N ALA A 167 -13.76 7.46 -17.37
CA ALA A 167 -15.03 7.39 -18.08
C ALA A 167 -16.03 6.49 -17.34
N LYS A 168 -17.29 6.61 -17.65
CA LYS A 168 -18.38 5.74 -17.22
C LYS A 168 -19.10 5.22 -18.47
N ASP A 169 -19.32 3.91 -18.52
CA ASP A 169 -19.95 3.25 -19.67
C ASP A 169 -20.82 2.10 -19.17
N GLY A 170 -22.15 2.24 -19.39
CA GLY A 170 -23.14 1.31 -18.89
C GLY A 170 -23.00 1.08 -17.38
N GLU A 171 -22.78 -0.15 -16.96
CA GLU A 171 -22.60 -0.52 -15.54
C GLU A 171 -21.17 -0.43 -15.04
N MET A 172 -20.22 -0.04 -15.90
CA MET A 172 -18.78 -0.08 -15.62
C MET A 172 -18.16 1.30 -15.69
N ALA A 173 -17.20 1.54 -14.81
CA ALA A 173 -16.35 2.72 -14.82
C ALA A 173 -14.93 2.36 -15.22
N GLN A 174 -14.30 3.20 -16.03
CA GLN A 174 -12.89 3.10 -16.42
C GLN A 174 -12.04 3.89 -15.44
N ILE A 175 -11.14 3.20 -14.75
CA ILE A 175 -10.27 3.81 -13.74
C ILE A 175 -8.82 3.62 -14.16
N ARG A 176 -8.07 4.73 -14.24
CA ARG A 176 -6.63 4.73 -14.43
C ARG A 176 -5.95 4.52 -13.09
N MET A 177 -5.27 3.40 -12.95
CA MET A 177 -4.54 3.01 -11.75
C MET A 177 -3.19 3.73 -11.62
N PRO A 178 -2.56 3.79 -10.42
CA PRO A 178 -1.22 4.36 -10.23
C PRO A 178 -0.15 3.73 -11.13
N SER A 179 -0.32 2.47 -11.53
CA SER A 179 0.58 1.77 -12.45
C SER A 179 0.46 2.19 -13.92
N GLY A 180 -0.53 3.05 -14.25
CA GLY A 180 -0.91 3.40 -15.62
C GLY A 180 -1.86 2.40 -16.31
N GLU A 181 -2.20 1.28 -15.66
CA GLU A 181 -3.22 0.34 -16.15
C GLU A 181 -4.61 1.01 -16.10
N VAL A 182 -5.37 0.91 -17.18
CA VAL A 182 -6.79 1.30 -17.21
C VAL A 182 -7.64 0.05 -16.99
N ARG A 183 -8.47 0.10 -15.98
CA ARG A 183 -9.26 -1.04 -15.52
C ARG A 183 -10.74 -0.71 -15.40
N LEU A 184 -11.59 -1.67 -15.72
CA LEU A 184 -13.03 -1.62 -15.49
C LEU A 184 -13.36 -2.00 -14.04
N VAL A 185 -14.21 -1.21 -13.41
CA VAL A 185 -14.78 -1.46 -12.08
C VAL A 185 -16.28 -1.17 -12.16
N ARG A 186 -17.12 -1.92 -11.44
CA ARG A 186 -18.56 -1.70 -11.43
C ARG A 186 -18.91 -0.35 -10.80
N MET A 187 -19.91 0.34 -11.34
CA MET A 187 -20.30 1.67 -10.86
C MET A 187 -20.91 1.70 -9.46
N ASN A 188 -21.48 0.59 -9.00
CA ASN A 188 -21.97 0.44 -7.63
C ASN A 188 -20.88 0.09 -6.59
N CYS A 189 -19.60 -0.03 -7.00
CA CYS A 189 -18.48 -0.04 -6.09
C CYS A 189 -18.27 1.34 -5.51
N THR A 190 -17.75 1.40 -4.28
CA THR A 190 -17.42 2.66 -3.60
C THR A 190 -15.97 3.05 -3.82
N ALA A 191 -15.70 4.36 -3.76
CA ALA A 191 -14.37 4.93 -3.74
C ALA A 191 -14.34 6.17 -2.84
N VAL A 192 -13.17 6.50 -2.31
CA VAL A 192 -12.95 7.70 -1.49
C VAL A 192 -12.31 8.78 -2.35
N ILE A 193 -12.81 10.01 -2.21
CA ILE A 193 -12.32 11.18 -2.94
C ILE A 193 -10.94 11.60 -2.43
N GLY A 194 -10.07 11.99 -3.35
CA GLY A 194 -8.73 12.51 -3.07
C GLY A 194 -7.61 11.49 -3.22
N GLU A 195 -6.42 11.88 -2.84
CA GLU A 195 -5.17 11.13 -2.88
C GLU A 195 -4.80 10.64 -1.47
N VAL A 196 -4.16 9.50 -1.35
CA VAL A 196 -3.67 8.97 -0.07
C VAL A 196 -2.54 9.85 0.48
N GLY A 197 -2.62 10.22 1.74
CA GLY A 197 -1.61 11.06 2.41
C GLY A 197 -0.22 10.44 2.50
N ASN A 198 0.75 11.18 3.11
CA ASN A 198 2.16 10.80 3.25
C ASN A 198 2.89 10.69 1.90
N LEU A 199 2.77 11.71 1.05
CA LEU A 199 3.34 11.77 -0.30
C LEU A 199 4.85 11.49 -0.33
N ASP A 200 5.59 12.01 0.64
CA ASP A 200 7.05 11.88 0.72
C ASP A 200 7.53 10.49 1.19
N HIS A 201 6.64 9.51 1.35
CA HIS A 201 7.04 8.18 1.85
C HIS A 201 8.05 7.48 0.94
N GLU A 202 7.93 7.62 -0.37
CA GLU A 202 8.83 7.01 -1.35
C GLU A 202 10.22 7.65 -1.34
N ASN A 203 10.32 8.92 -0.94
CA ASN A 203 11.57 9.69 -0.91
C ASN A 203 12.42 9.39 0.36
N ILE A 204 11.96 8.51 1.24
CA ILE A 204 12.66 8.18 2.48
C ILE A 204 13.78 7.17 2.21
N HIS A 205 15.01 7.57 2.51
CA HIS A 205 16.19 6.70 2.46
C HIS A 205 16.40 5.98 3.79
N ILE A 206 16.40 4.66 3.75
CA ILE A 206 16.54 3.80 4.95
C ILE A 206 17.92 3.96 5.60
N GLY A 207 18.97 4.10 4.81
CA GLY A 207 20.35 4.44 5.20
C GLY A 207 21.15 3.29 5.83
N LYS A 208 20.55 2.31 6.50
CA LYS A 208 21.26 1.20 7.15
C LYS A 208 20.52 -0.13 7.14
N ALA A 209 21.28 -1.23 7.12
CA ALA A 209 20.76 -2.59 7.12
C ALA A 209 19.93 -2.90 8.38
N GLY A 210 20.32 -2.39 9.55
CA GLY A 210 19.58 -2.60 10.80
C GLY A 210 18.16 -2.06 10.74
N ARG A 211 17.90 -0.94 10.05
CA ARG A 211 16.56 -0.41 9.86
C ARG A 211 15.70 -1.34 9.00
N LYS A 212 16.27 -1.96 7.94
CA LYS A 212 15.60 -3.01 7.17
C LYS A 212 15.29 -4.23 8.03
N ARG A 213 16.21 -4.62 8.92
CA ARG A 213 15.98 -5.72 9.88
C ARG A 213 14.81 -5.43 10.81
N HIS A 214 14.69 -4.20 11.33
CA HIS A 214 13.55 -3.78 12.16
C HIS A 214 12.22 -3.80 11.39
N MET A 215 12.25 -3.62 10.06
CA MET A 215 11.06 -3.77 9.20
C MET A 215 10.68 -5.24 8.92
N GLY A 216 11.46 -6.20 9.41
CA GLY A 216 11.20 -7.64 9.21
C GLY A 216 11.79 -8.20 7.91
N ILE A 217 12.72 -7.49 7.28
CA ILE A 217 13.42 -7.93 6.08
C ILE A 217 14.74 -8.56 6.50
N ARG A 218 14.95 -9.84 6.21
CA ARG A 218 16.21 -10.56 6.46
C ARG A 218 17.22 -10.30 5.34
N PRO A 219 18.51 -10.44 5.59
CA PRO A 219 19.54 -10.34 4.56
C PRO A 219 19.29 -11.31 3.40
N THR A 220 19.66 -10.87 2.20
CA THR A 220 19.58 -11.67 0.97
C THR A 220 20.98 -11.91 0.45
N VAL A 221 21.33 -13.17 0.20
CA VAL A 221 22.56 -13.56 -0.47
C VAL A 221 22.29 -13.64 -1.98
N ARG A 222 23.16 -13.09 -2.79
CA ARG A 222 23.08 -13.19 -4.26
C ARG A 222 23.39 -14.61 -4.73
N GLY A 223 22.75 -15.08 -5.79
CA GLY A 223 22.93 -16.44 -6.30
C GLY A 223 24.38 -16.78 -6.72
N SER A 224 25.12 -15.79 -7.25
CA SER A 224 26.54 -15.95 -7.63
C SER A 224 27.50 -16.14 -6.46
N ALA A 225 27.07 -15.95 -5.21
CA ALA A 225 27.84 -16.22 -3.99
C ALA A 225 27.41 -17.54 -3.31
N MET A 226 26.61 -18.35 -3.98
CA MET A 226 26.16 -19.66 -3.53
C MET A 226 26.91 -20.78 -4.25
N ASN A 227 26.74 -22.02 -3.77
CA ASN A 227 27.25 -23.21 -4.47
C ASN A 227 26.41 -23.56 -5.71
N PRO A 228 26.94 -24.35 -6.66
CA PRO A 228 26.21 -24.73 -7.87
C PRO A 228 24.91 -25.51 -7.61
N ASN A 229 24.83 -26.26 -6.51
CA ASN A 229 23.63 -26.99 -6.09
C ASN A 229 22.54 -26.10 -5.50
N ASP A 230 22.89 -24.90 -4.99
CA ASP A 230 21.96 -23.99 -4.34
C ASP A 230 21.33 -22.98 -5.29
N HIS A 231 22.08 -22.62 -6.35
CA HIS A 231 21.61 -21.63 -7.33
C HIS A 231 22.23 -21.85 -8.69
N PRO A 232 21.48 -21.67 -9.81
CA PRO A 232 22.00 -21.77 -11.18
C PRO A 232 23.15 -20.82 -11.52
N HIS A 233 23.39 -19.78 -10.72
CA HIS A 233 24.51 -18.84 -10.84
C HIS A 233 25.66 -19.16 -9.88
N GLY A 234 25.56 -20.25 -9.12
CA GLY A 234 26.55 -20.62 -8.12
C GLY A 234 27.81 -21.22 -8.72
N GLY A 235 28.89 -21.21 -7.95
CA GLY A 235 30.21 -21.76 -8.32
C GLY A 235 31.14 -20.75 -8.95
N GLY A 236 32.33 -21.22 -9.33
CA GLY A 236 33.41 -20.43 -9.88
C GLY A 236 34.33 -19.81 -8.82
N GLU A 237 35.45 -19.24 -9.28
CA GLU A 237 36.44 -18.58 -8.46
C GLU A 237 36.16 -17.08 -8.29
N GLY A 238 36.35 -16.58 -7.08
CA GLY A 238 36.24 -15.17 -6.71
C GLY A 238 34.87 -14.56 -7.03
N LYS A 239 34.86 -13.49 -7.85
CA LYS A 239 33.62 -12.82 -8.31
C LYS A 239 33.20 -13.34 -9.68
N ALA A 240 32.81 -14.62 -9.75
CA ALA A 240 32.35 -15.24 -10.99
C ALA A 240 31.14 -14.51 -11.60
N PRO A 241 31.06 -14.44 -12.94
CA PRO A 241 29.92 -13.88 -13.66
C PRO A 241 28.70 -14.80 -13.54
N VAL A 242 27.57 -14.35 -14.08
CA VAL A 242 26.31 -15.13 -14.09
C VAL A 242 26.46 -16.43 -14.90
N GLY A 243 27.34 -16.45 -15.92
CA GLY A 243 27.63 -17.63 -16.76
C GLY A 243 26.47 -18.13 -17.61
N ARG A 244 25.46 -17.28 -17.86
CA ARG A 244 24.25 -17.59 -18.66
C ARG A 244 23.87 -16.39 -19.52
N PRO A 245 23.10 -16.59 -20.61
CA PRO A 245 22.64 -15.49 -21.47
C PRO A 245 21.84 -14.42 -20.72
N GLY A 246 21.23 -14.76 -19.59
CA GLY A 246 20.51 -13.82 -18.71
C GLY A 246 20.38 -14.36 -17.29
N PRO A 247 20.10 -13.47 -16.32
CA PRO A 247 19.92 -13.88 -14.93
C PRO A 247 18.64 -14.71 -14.76
N VAL A 248 18.73 -15.75 -13.93
CA VAL A 248 17.62 -16.65 -13.63
C VAL A 248 17.34 -16.71 -12.12
N THR A 249 16.15 -17.18 -11.77
CA THR A 249 15.76 -17.47 -10.38
C THR A 249 16.44 -18.77 -9.89
N PRO A 250 16.41 -19.07 -8.57
CA PRO A 250 16.89 -20.37 -8.06
C PRO A 250 16.26 -21.60 -8.74
N TRP A 251 15.08 -21.43 -9.32
CA TRP A 251 14.37 -22.49 -10.06
C TRP A 251 14.58 -22.43 -11.58
N GLY A 252 15.57 -21.68 -12.06
CA GLY A 252 15.95 -21.60 -13.47
C GLY A 252 15.07 -20.73 -14.36
N LYS A 253 14.06 -20.07 -13.83
CA LYS A 253 13.19 -19.16 -14.63
C LYS A 253 13.89 -17.82 -14.89
N PRO A 254 13.81 -17.25 -16.10
CA PRO A 254 14.32 -15.91 -16.38
C PRO A 254 13.75 -14.86 -15.42
N THR A 255 14.61 -13.97 -14.90
CA THR A 255 14.20 -12.91 -14.00
C THR A 255 13.84 -11.61 -14.71
N MET A 256 14.37 -11.39 -15.90
CA MET A 256 14.15 -10.17 -16.68
C MET A 256 13.21 -10.46 -17.86
N GLY A 257 12.23 -9.56 -18.05
CA GLY A 257 11.31 -9.61 -19.19
C GLY A 257 10.29 -10.74 -19.21
N TYR A 258 10.36 -11.71 -18.30
CA TYR A 258 9.44 -12.84 -18.28
C TYR A 258 8.04 -12.45 -17.80
N LYS A 259 7.02 -12.64 -18.66
CA LYS A 259 5.62 -12.34 -18.34
C LYS A 259 5.02 -13.47 -17.51
N THR A 260 4.85 -13.26 -16.19
CA THR A 260 4.33 -14.27 -15.25
C THR A 260 2.81 -14.38 -15.22
N ARG A 261 2.07 -13.36 -15.67
CA ARG A 261 0.61 -13.39 -15.74
C ARG A 261 0.16 -14.42 -16.79
N LYS A 262 -0.72 -15.35 -16.39
CA LYS A 262 -1.29 -16.36 -17.33
C LYS A 262 -2.09 -15.67 -18.43
N LYS A 263 -1.92 -16.11 -19.70
CA LYS A 263 -2.64 -15.56 -20.85
C LYS A 263 -4.16 -15.66 -20.68
N LYS A 264 -4.67 -16.81 -20.19
CA LYS A 264 -6.09 -17.10 -19.94
C LYS A 264 -6.54 -16.70 -18.51
N ASN A 265 -6.11 -15.55 -18.00
CA ASN A 265 -6.57 -15.08 -16.69
C ASN A 265 -7.98 -14.48 -16.81
N ARG A 266 -8.94 -14.95 -15.99
CA ARG A 266 -10.35 -14.50 -15.98
C ARG A 266 -10.51 -12.99 -15.85
N THR A 267 -9.58 -12.32 -15.13
CA THR A 267 -9.63 -10.87 -14.93
C THR A 267 -9.10 -10.05 -16.11
N ASN A 268 -8.67 -10.69 -17.22
CA ASN A 268 -8.24 -9.95 -18.41
C ASN A 268 -9.37 -9.12 -19.04
N LYS A 269 -10.62 -9.59 -18.91
CA LYS A 269 -11.80 -8.86 -19.41
C LYS A 269 -12.02 -7.50 -18.75
N PHE A 270 -11.44 -7.27 -17.57
CA PHE A 270 -11.54 -6.00 -16.84
C PHE A 270 -10.35 -5.06 -17.12
N ILE A 271 -9.40 -5.43 -17.96
CA ILE A 271 -8.24 -4.60 -18.29
C ILE A 271 -8.44 -4.03 -19.70
N VAL A 272 -8.69 -2.72 -19.78
CA VAL A 272 -8.83 -2.00 -21.05
C VAL A 272 -7.46 -1.72 -21.67
N LYS A 273 -6.54 -1.15 -20.87
CA LYS A 273 -5.18 -0.83 -21.30
C LYS A 273 -4.19 -1.31 -20.24
N ARG A 274 -3.16 -2.07 -20.65
CA ARG A 274 -2.07 -2.49 -19.76
C ARG A 274 -1.06 -1.34 -19.58
N ARG A 275 -0.33 -1.36 -18.45
CA ARG A 275 0.65 -0.31 -18.12
C ARG A 275 1.72 -0.08 -19.19
N ASN A 276 2.10 -1.11 -19.95
CA ASN A 276 3.17 -1.07 -20.96
C ASN A 276 2.64 -1.25 -22.39
N SER A 277 1.33 -1.10 -22.64
CA SER A 277 0.81 -1.07 -24.00
C SER A 277 1.07 0.31 -24.61
N LYS A 278 1.79 0.32 -25.74
CA LYS A 278 1.86 1.48 -26.62
C LYS A 278 0.49 1.79 -27.19
#